data_d306f3cffc5f33942b77e93954cef049
#
_entry.id   d306f3cffc5f33942b77e93954cef049
#
_cell.length_a   1.000
_cell.length_b   1.000
_cell.length_c   1.000
_cell.angle_alpha   90.00
_cell.angle_beta   90.00
_cell.angle_gamma   90.00
#
_symmetry.space_group_name_H-M   'P 1'
#
loop_
_entity.id
_entity.type
_entity.pdbx_description
1 polymer ?
#
loop_
_entity_poly.entity_id
_entity_poly.type
_entity_poly.pdbx_seq_one_letter_code
_entity_poly.pdbx_strand_id
1 'polypeptide(L)'
;MSKLSRMVHGDPSASLITRAYGPLVVAAIVFVLVVAAVQPTTRRHDLSAAPINRNAITTGIPVSGGAAAGATAAQATAGQPGAAAGAQGAAATGGVQPCPDRAKQVPGDPYSPPCVTFSGDNGGATYRGVTGTDITVAVRELEGPTAGEIFAQLSGQQVISSPQAVENTILALADYFSTRFNFYGRKIKIVFYKGQGNGATELLDGGKEQALADAVKVSQEIGAFADISGITLPYADALFQQGVVNFGAPYPSRDWFVQRRPFSWSTFPDGTNVVESSSADTIGRMPAGSTADYAGAALKGKPRVFGIVAPENQEYQESVNRYTELLGKAGIVPKINLKYKLDTSSMPNQASNIIAQLKDAGVTTVLCGCDPVMLALGLVPKANEQDYQPEWATAGLAFVDQDIVSQLMDPTQWAHAFGIAYNAESEPEGASFPYAAFKQMRPDDEPAFGVEELYYQLYQMSIGLQMAGPNLNPSTFEAGMFAYPAASGPRGLWHFAEGDYTTTDDFREIWWDPNKVSGQNNKPGAWVQLNGGARYTASNAPSGPAPWFQGG
;
A
#
# COMPACT_ATOMS: atom_id res chain seq x y z
N MET A 1 -26.57 60.89 3.87
CA MET A 1 -25.35 60.34 3.22
C MET A 1 -24.18 60.45 4.21
N SER A 2 -24.05 59.63 5.25
CA SER A 2 -22.85 59.59 6.09
C SER A 2 -22.80 58.44 7.09
N LYS A 3 -23.16 57.21 6.69
CA LYS A 3 -22.96 56.02 7.52
C LYS A 3 -22.38 54.82 6.79
N LEU A 4 -22.00 54.93 5.51
CA LEU A 4 -21.41 53.82 4.72
C LEU A 4 -19.90 53.94 4.49
N SER A 5 -19.22 54.96 5.02
CA SER A 5 -17.79 55.20 4.76
C SER A 5 -16.83 54.77 5.87
N ARG A 6 -17.29 54.02 6.89
CA ARG A 6 -16.44 53.57 8.02
C ARG A 6 -16.26 52.05 8.15
N MET A 7 -16.57 51.28 7.11
CA MET A 7 -16.36 49.79 7.13
C MET A 7 -15.23 49.30 6.22
N VAL A 8 -14.30 50.13 5.79
CA VAL A 8 -13.21 49.76 4.86
C VAL A 8 -11.81 49.83 5.50
N HIS A 9 -11.71 50.06 6.80
CA HIS A 9 -10.42 49.94 7.49
C HIS A 9 -10.52 48.73 8.44
N GLY A 10 -10.32 47.52 7.86
CA GLY A 10 -10.27 46.28 8.62
C GLY A 10 -9.02 46.26 9.50
N ASP A 11 -9.21 45.82 10.72
CA ASP A 11 -8.22 45.50 11.73
C ASP A 11 -7.10 44.62 11.12
N PRO A 12 -5.80 44.98 11.24
CA PRO A 12 -4.69 44.18 10.71
C PRO A 12 -4.62 42.75 11.26
N SER A 13 -5.16 42.52 12.46
CA SER A 13 -5.25 41.18 13.06
C SER A 13 -6.26 40.26 12.35
N ALA A 14 -7.38 40.84 11.85
CA ALA A 14 -8.38 40.06 11.09
C ALA A 14 -7.85 39.62 9.71
N SER A 15 -6.94 40.40 9.10
CA SER A 15 -6.33 40.06 7.82
C SER A 15 -5.29 38.93 7.92
N LEU A 16 -4.62 38.80 9.05
CA LEU A 16 -3.69 37.72 9.34
C LEU A 16 -4.43 36.39 9.57
N ILE A 17 -5.53 36.42 10.33
CA ILE A 17 -6.37 35.24 10.56
C ILE A 17 -7.01 34.78 9.25
N THR A 18 -7.51 35.68 8.42
CA THR A 18 -8.11 35.32 7.12
C THR A 18 -7.08 34.78 6.11
N ARG A 19 -5.83 35.25 6.16
CA ARG A 19 -4.74 34.73 5.33
C ARG A 19 -4.20 33.39 5.82
N ALA A 20 -4.13 33.18 7.13
CA ALA A 20 -3.63 31.93 7.72
C ALA A 20 -4.67 30.79 7.68
N TYR A 21 -5.96 31.11 7.84
CA TYR A 21 -7.03 30.11 7.96
C TYR A 21 -8.04 30.15 6.80
N GLY A 22 -7.96 31.12 5.91
CA GLY A 22 -8.84 31.23 4.74
C GLY A 22 -8.84 29.99 3.85
N PRO A 23 -7.70 29.39 3.53
CA PRO A 23 -7.64 28.14 2.78
C PRO A 23 -8.28 26.96 3.52
N LEU A 24 -8.12 26.89 4.85
CA LEU A 24 -8.72 25.86 5.69
C LEU A 24 -10.26 25.99 5.79
N VAL A 25 -10.76 27.23 5.89
CA VAL A 25 -12.21 27.50 5.92
C VAL A 25 -12.84 27.22 4.55
N VAL A 26 -12.17 27.55 3.46
CA VAL A 26 -12.63 27.22 2.10
C VAL A 26 -12.59 25.71 1.86
N ALA A 27 -11.55 25.01 2.31
CA ALA A 27 -11.48 23.55 2.25
C ALA A 27 -12.58 22.88 3.08
N ALA A 28 -12.87 23.39 4.28
CA ALA A 28 -13.96 22.89 5.12
C ALA A 28 -15.34 23.17 4.51
N ILE A 29 -15.55 24.33 3.87
CA ILE A 29 -16.81 24.67 3.19
C ILE A 29 -16.98 23.81 1.92
N VAL A 30 -15.95 23.59 1.14
CA VAL A 30 -15.98 22.71 -0.03
C VAL A 30 -16.24 21.28 0.40
N PHE A 31 -15.62 20.82 1.49
CA PHE A 31 -15.86 19.49 2.07
C PHE A 31 -17.32 19.33 2.55
N VAL A 32 -17.88 20.30 3.25
CA VAL A 32 -19.29 20.31 3.67
C VAL A 32 -20.24 20.36 2.47
N LEU A 33 -19.91 21.08 1.41
CA LEU A 33 -20.72 21.15 0.19
C LEU A 33 -20.64 19.85 -0.62
N VAL A 34 -19.50 19.18 -0.66
CA VAL A 34 -19.35 17.85 -1.29
C VAL A 34 -20.09 16.78 -0.50
N VAL A 35 -19.99 16.78 0.84
CA VAL A 35 -20.75 15.87 1.71
C VAL A 35 -22.27 16.14 1.62
N ALA A 36 -22.70 17.40 1.48
CA ALA A 36 -24.11 17.78 1.31
C ALA A 36 -24.65 17.43 -0.09
N ALA A 37 -23.79 17.41 -1.11
CA ALA A 37 -24.19 17.03 -2.49
C ALA A 37 -24.26 15.49 -2.69
N VAL A 38 -23.66 14.70 -1.80
CA VAL A 38 -23.67 13.22 -1.84
C VAL A 38 -24.71 12.61 -0.87
N GLN A 39 -25.71 13.37 -0.43
CA GLN A 39 -26.82 12.79 0.32
C GLN A 39 -27.58 11.81 -0.59
N PRO A 40 -27.69 10.51 -0.23
CA PRO A 40 -28.50 9.59 -1.01
C PRO A 40 -29.95 10.04 -0.93
N THR A 41 -30.55 10.36 -2.08
CA THR A 41 -31.99 10.52 -2.19
C THR A 41 -32.62 9.15 -1.94
N THR A 42 -33.00 8.89 -0.70
CA THR A 42 -33.79 7.71 -0.35
C THR A 42 -35.18 7.85 -0.98
N ARG A 43 -35.33 7.37 -2.22
CA ARG A 43 -36.64 6.97 -2.71
C ARG A 43 -37.02 5.69 -1.97
N ARG A 44 -37.90 5.81 -0.98
CA ARG A 44 -38.58 4.66 -0.42
C ARG A 44 -39.42 4.04 -1.55
N HIS A 45 -38.96 2.91 -2.08
CA HIS A 45 -39.83 1.98 -2.75
C HIS A 45 -40.49 1.13 -1.67
N ASP A 46 -41.77 1.32 -1.43
CA ASP A 46 -42.61 0.42 -0.65
C ASP A 46 -42.66 -0.93 -1.39
N LEU A 47 -41.77 -1.84 -0.98
CA LEU A 47 -41.92 -3.24 -1.37
C LEU A 47 -42.86 -3.89 -0.37
N SER A 48 -44.12 -4.04 -0.75
CA SER A 48 -45.12 -4.92 -0.13
C SER A 48 -44.53 -6.33 -0.05
N ALA A 49 -44.17 -6.77 1.11
CA ALA A 49 -43.71 -8.13 1.36
C ALA A 49 -44.87 -9.12 1.18
N ALA A 50 -44.80 -9.97 0.18
CA ALA A 50 -45.64 -11.15 0.08
C ALA A 50 -45.20 -12.17 1.18
N PRO A 51 -46.16 -12.86 1.86
CA PRO A 51 -45.81 -13.76 2.95
C PRO A 51 -45.13 -15.02 2.44
N ILE A 52 -43.94 -15.32 3.01
CA ILE A 52 -43.22 -16.56 2.76
C ILE A 52 -43.94 -17.71 3.47
N ASN A 53 -44.44 -18.65 2.69
CA ASN A 53 -45.07 -19.88 3.18
C ASN A 53 -44.04 -20.84 3.77
N ARG A 54 -44.07 -21.05 5.10
CA ARG A 54 -43.11 -21.85 5.89
C ARG A 54 -43.46 -23.34 5.98
N ASN A 55 -44.21 -23.89 5.07
CA ASN A 55 -44.62 -25.30 5.12
C ASN A 55 -44.22 -26.07 3.87
N ALA A 56 -42.96 -26.37 3.69
CA ALA A 56 -42.53 -27.44 2.77
C ALA A 56 -41.10 -27.86 3.03
N ILE A 57 -40.78 -28.50 4.15
CA ILE A 57 -39.67 -29.48 4.27
C ILE A 57 -40.00 -30.42 5.46
N THR A 58 -40.72 -31.48 5.18
CA THR A 58 -40.74 -32.70 6.01
C THR A 58 -41.02 -33.88 5.10
N THR A 59 -39.96 -34.61 4.74
CA THR A 59 -39.93 -36.03 4.37
C THR A 59 -38.46 -36.38 4.33
N GLY A 60 -37.87 -37.07 5.31
CA GLY A 60 -37.97 -38.48 5.54
C GLY A 60 -36.74 -39.15 4.92
N ILE A 61 -35.62 -39.29 5.68
CA ILE A 61 -34.50 -40.17 5.32
C ILE A 61 -34.50 -41.37 6.27
N PRO A 62 -34.51 -42.62 5.80
CA PRO A 62 -34.41 -43.79 6.67
C PRO A 62 -32.97 -44.08 7.10
N VAL A 63 -32.81 -44.31 8.39
CA VAL A 63 -31.59 -44.80 9.01
C VAL A 63 -31.52 -46.33 8.84
N SER A 64 -30.42 -46.86 8.28
CA SER A 64 -30.04 -48.24 8.49
C SER A 64 -28.59 -48.30 8.99
N GLY A 65 -28.40 -48.92 10.15
CA GLY A 65 -27.14 -49.06 10.84
C GLY A 65 -26.27 -50.21 10.33
N GLY A 66 -25.00 -50.20 10.74
CA GLY A 66 -24.09 -51.33 10.61
C GLY A 66 -22.61 -51.02 10.77
N ALA A 67 -22.13 -51.27 12.00
CA ALA A 67 -20.80 -51.81 12.35
C ALA A 67 -19.51 -51.02 12.06
N ALA A 68 -18.77 -50.86 13.13
CA ALA A 68 -17.42 -50.33 13.31
C ALA A 68 -16.32 -51.15 12.60
N ALA A 69 -15.28 -50.44 12.11
CA ALA A 69 -13.86 -50.79 12.27
C ALA A 69 -12.93 -49.73 11.63
N GLY A 70 -11.87 -49.35 12.33
CA GLY A 70 -10.60 -48.93 11.74
C GLY A 70 -10.37 -47.43 11.64
N ALA A 71 -9.74 -46.84 12.66
CA ALA A 71 -9.15 -45.51 12.61
C ALA A 71 -7.94 -45.49 11.68
N THR A 72 -7.99 -44.67 10.64
CA THR A 72 -6.80 -44.09 9.98
C THR A 72 -7.07 -42.62 9.77
N ALA A 73 -6.15 -41.81 10.25
CA ALA A 73 -6.19 -40.37 10.15
C ALA A 73 -6.24 -39.95 8.67
N ALA A 74 -7.38 -39.40 8.25
CA ALA A 74 -7.48 -38.68 6.99
C ALA A 74 -7.14 -37.22 7.22
N GLN A 75 -6.02 -36.80 6.65
CA GLN A 75 -5.71 -35.38 6.48
C GLN A 75 -6.89 -34.72 5.76
N ALA A 76 -7.42 -33.67 6.40
CA ALA A 76 -8.37 -32.77 5.76
C ALA A 76 -7.62 -32.00 4.65
N THR A 77 -7.83 -32.39 3.41
CA THR A 77 -7.50 -31.57 2.25
C THR A 77 -8.43 -30.36 2.26
N ALA A 78 -7.86 -29.17 2.49
CA ALA A 78 -8.54 -27.92 2.23
C ALA A 78 -9.03 -27.91 0.78
N GLY A 79 -10.32 -27.62 0.59
CA GLY A 79 -10.94 -27.61 -0.73
C GLY A 79 -10.21 -26.63 -1.64
N GLN A 80 -9.65 -27.13 -2.73
CA GLN A 80 -9.18 -26.29 -3.83
C GLN A 80 -10.35 -25.46 -4.37
N PRO A 81 -10.15 -24.15 -4.60
CA PRO A 81 -11.10 -23.35 -5.35
C PRO A 81 -11.29 -24.00 -6.74
N GLY A 82 -12.54 -24.16 -7.17
CA GLY A 82 -12.87 -24.83 -8.41
C GLY A 82 -12.08 -24.23 -9.57
N ALA A 83 -11.15 -25.00 -10.13
CA ALA A 83 -10.46 -24.67 -11.34
C ALA A 83 -11.51 -24.57 -12.46
N ALA A 84 -11.84 -23.34 -12.87
CA ALA A 84 -12.50 -23.11 -14.13
C ALA A 84 -11.62 -23.78 -15.20
N ALA A 85 -12.16 -24.77 -15.92
CA ALA A 85 -11.49 -25.44 -17.02
C ALA A 85 -11.18 -24.42 -18.12
N GLY A 86 -10.08 -23.69 -17.97
CA GLY A 86 -9.47 -22.94 -19.04
C GLY A 86 -8.98 -23.94 -20.09
N ALA A 87 -9.27 -23.65 -21.36
CA ALA A 87 -8.78 -24.44 -22.47
C ALA A 87 -7.26 -24.65 -22.29
N GLN A 88 -6.84 -25.91 -22.05
CA GLN A 88 -5.43 -26.27 -22.02
C GLN A 88 -4.90 -26.11 -23.44
N GLY A 89 -4.19 -25.02 -23.69
CA GLY A 89 -3.43 -24.82 -24.93
C GLY A 89 -2.35 -25.90 -25.08
N ALA A 90 -1.86 -26.07 -26.28
CA ALA A 90 -0.73 -26.95 -26.54
C ALA A 90 0.49 -26.50 -25.70
N ALA A 91 1.25 -27.47 -25.17
CA ALA A 91 2.47 -27.14 -24.44
C ALA A 91 3.44 -26.37 -25.37
N ALA A 92 4.05 -25.31 -24.85
CA ALA A 92 5.04 -24.54 -25.60
C ALA A 92 6.20 -25.44 -26.07
N THR A 93 6.54 -25.37 -27.34
CA THR A 93 7.67 -26.13 -27.93
C THR A 93 8.86 -25.21 -28.25
N GLY A 94 8.74 -23.92 -27.97
CA GLY A 94 9.80 -22.94 -28.19
C GLY A 94 10.95 -23.05 -27.19
N GLY A 95 12.17 -22.82 -27.70
CA GLY A 95 13.40 -22.84 -26.89
C GLY A 95 13.68 -21.47 -26.26
N VAL A 96 13.89 -21.44 -24.93
CA VAL A 96 14.37 -20.29 -24.17
C VAL A 96 15.88 -20.43 -23.99
N GLN A 97 16.67 -19.44 -24.32
CA GLN A 97 18.12 -19.42 -24.17
C GLN A 97 18.56 -18.14 -23.48
N PRO A 98 19.62 -18.16 -22.63
CA PRO A 98 20.25 -16.94 -22.14
C PRO A 98 20.75 -16.06 -23.31
N CYS A 99 20.69 -14.74 -23.12
CA CYS A 99 21.29 -13.83 -24.12
C CYS A 99 22.81 -14.02 -24.18
N PRO A 100 23.42 -14.04 -25.38
CA PRO A 100 24.87 -14.22 -25.52
C PRO A 100 25.67 -12.96 -25.19
N ASP A 101 25.03 -11.79 -25.18
CA ASP A 101 25.66 -10.47 -25.15
C ASP A 101 25.44 -9.70 -23.84
N ARG A 102 24.51 -10.14 -23.00
CA ARG A 102 24.18 -9.45 -21.75
C ARG A 102 23.56 -10.38 -20.71
N ALA A 103 23.83 -10.09 -19.42
CA ALA A 103 23.31 -10.89 -18.31
C ALA A 103 21.87 -10.51 -17.92
N LYS A 104 21.54 -9.21 -17.99
CA LYS A 104 20.21 -8.68 -17.60
C LYS A 104 19.39 -8.31 -18.83
N GLN A 105 18.07 -8.48 -18.75
CA GLN A 105 17.14 -8.18 -19.84
C GLN A 105 17.20 -6.69 -20.21
N VAL A 106 17.25 -5.80 -19.24
CA VAL A 106 17.48 -4.36 -19.40
C VAL A 106 18.83 -4.01 -18.77
N PRO A 107 19.87 -3.72 -19.57
CA PRO A 107 21.17 -3.33 -19.05
C PRO A 107 21.10 -2.06 -18.19
N GLY A 108 21.80 -2.05 -17.06
CA GLY A 108 21.84 -0.91 -16.13
C GLY A 108 20.67 -0.86 -15.15
N ASP A 109 19.61 -1.61 -15.36
CA ASP A 109 18.50 -1.70 -14.43
C ASP A 109 18.82 -2.72 -13.31
N PRO A 110 18.88 -2.30 -12.03
CA PRO A 110 19.28 -3.18 -10.93
C PRO A 110 18.31 -4.35 -10.70
N TYR A 111 17.02 -4.18 -10.96
CA TYR A 111 16.00 -5.20 -10.78
C TYR A 111 15.67 -6.01 -12.02
N SER A 112 16.32 -5.73 -13.15
CA SER A 112 16.05 -6.46 -14.39
C SER A 112 16.36 -7.96 -14.24
N PRO A 113 15.42 -8.84 -14.64
CA PRO A 113 15.66 -10.28 -14.61
C PRO A 113 16.78 -10.70 -15.58
N PRO A 114 17.28 -11.93 -15.44
CA PRO A 114 18.23 -12.49 -16.40
C PRO A 114 17.72 -12.36 -17.84
N CYS A 115 18.63 -12.00 -18.75
CA CYS A 115 18.26 -11.85 -20.16
C CYS A 115 18.02 -13.21 -20.82
N VAL A 116 16.88 -13.30 -21.52
CA VAL A 116 16.54 -14.47 -22.32
C VAL A 116 16.14 -14.08 -23.75
N THR A 117 16.48 -14.95 -24.69
CA THR A 117 15.95 -14.97 -26.06
C THR A 117 14.98 -16.12 -26.20
N PHE A 118 14.03 -16.00 -27.10
CA PHE A 118 13.03 -17.03 -27.36
C PHE A 118 12.84 -17.22 -28.87
N SER A 119 12.69 -18.47 -29.26
CA SER A 119 12.35 -18.85 -30.64
C SER A 119 11.42 -20.07 -30.59
N GLY A 120 10.44 -20.10 -31.49
CA GLY A 120 9.47 -21.19 -31.62
C GLY A 120 8.07 -20.86 -31.13
N ASP A 121 7.29 -21.88 -30.80
CA ASP A 121 5.90 -21.75 -30.39
C ASP A 121 5.78 -21.53 -28.87
N ASN A 122 5.04 -20.49 -28.49
CA ASN A 122 4.79 -20.11 -27.09
C ASN A 122 3.59 -20.85 -26.44
N GLY A 123 2.99 -21.82 -27.15
CA GLY A 123 1.84 -22.60 -26.64
C GLY A 123 0.48 -21.88 -26.80
N GLY A 124 0.43 -20.70 -27.38
CA GLY A 124 -0.83 -19.98 -27.63
C GLY A 124 -1.58 -19.62 -26.35
N ALA A 125 -2.80 -20.14 -26.19
CA ALA A 125 -3.65 -19.91 -25.04
C ALA A 125 -3.29 -20.88 -23.89
N THR A 126 -2.34 -20.51 -23.06
CA THR A 126 -1.81 -21.37 -21.95
C THR A 126 -2.61 -21.23 -20.65
N TYR A 127 -3.38 -20.16 -20.51
CA TYR A 127 -4.27 -19.91 -19.36
C TYR A 127 -5.33 -18.88 -19.74
N ARG A 128 -6.34 -18.66 -18.86
CA ARG A 128 -7.29 -17.56 -19.00
C ARG A 128 -6.54 -16.23 -19.16
N GLY A 129 -6.94 -15.41 -20.11
CA GLY A 129 -6.32 -14.10 -20.38
C GLY A 129 -4.95 -14.17 -21.06
N VAL A 130 -4.45 -15.36 -21.40
CA VAL A 130 -3.20 -15.56 -22.13
C VAL A 130 -3.51 -16.13 -23.52
N THR A 131 -3.05 -15.43 -24.53
CA THR A 131 -3.11 -15.89 -25.94
C THR A 131 -1.71 -16.04 -26.52
N GLY A 132 -1.58 -16.36 -27.80
CA GLY A 132 -0.27 -16.34 -28.49
C GLY A 132 0.34 -14.94 -28.62
N THR A 133 -0.43 -13.88 -28.49
CA THR A 133 -0.01 -12.49 -28.72
C THR A 133 -0.21 -11.56 -27.52
N ASP A 134 -1.11 -11.89 -26.60
CA ASP A 134 -1.54 -10.98 -25.56
C ASP A 134 -1.61 -11.65 -24.18
N ILE A 135 -1.35 -10.86 -23.16
CA ILE A 135 -1.62 -11.14 -21.74
C ILE A 135 -2.59 -10.06 -21.26
N THR A 136 -3.85 -10.44 -21.03
CA THR A 136 -4.88 -9.50 -20.61
C THR A 136 -4.75 -9.19 -19.12
N VAL A 137 -4.63 -7.90 -18.80
CA VAL A 137 -4.50 -7.37 -17.44
C VAL A 137 -5.62 -6.37 -17.19
N ALA A 138 -6.41 -6.58 -16.15
CA ALA A 138 -7.49 -5.69 -15.77
C ALA A 138 -7.00 -4.57 -14.85
N VAL A 139 -7.67 -3.43 -14.91
CA VAL A 139 -7.51 -2.30 -14.00
C VAL A 139 -8.89 -1.80 -13.60
N ARG A 140 -9.20 -1.91 -12.32
CA ARG A 140 -10.47 -1.44 -11.76
C ARG A 140 -10.41 0.05 -11.48
N GLU A 141 -11.36 0.80 -12.01
CA GLU A 141 -11.62 2.19 -11.69
C GLU A 141 -12.76 2.27 -10.68
N LEU A 142 -12.52 2.87 -9.53
CA LEU A 142 -13.53 3.10 -8.50
C LEU A 142 -14.09 4.52 -8.60
N GLU A 143 -15.33 4.70 -8.14
CA GLU A 143 -15.87 6.04 -7.93
C GLU A 143 -15.21 6.71 -6.73
N GLY A 144 -14.98 8.01 -6.84
CA GLY A 144 -14.38 8.83 -5.79
C GLY A 144 -13.02 9.40 -6.19
N PRO A 145 -12.43 10.23 -5.32
CA PRO A 145 -11.15 10.86 -5.60
C PRO A 145 -10.03 9.81 -5.61
N THR A 146 -9.11 9.96 -6.54
CA THR A 146 -7.87 9.20 -6.58
C THR A 146 -6.95 9.57 -5.42
N ALA A 147 -5.98 8.74 -5.10
CA ALA A 147 -4.96 9.06 -4.08
C ALA A 147 -4.22 10.38 -4.40
N GLY A 148 -3.95 10.65 -5.69
CA GLY A 148 -3.34 11.89 -6.12
C GLY A 148 -4.24 13.12 -5.93
N GLU A 149 -5.55 12.99 -6.16
CA GLU A 149 -6.50 14.08 -5.91
C GLU A 149 -6.64 14.37 -4.41
N ILE A 150 -6.65 13.36 -3.57
CA ILE A 150 -6.62 13.53 -2.10
C ILE A 150 -5.32 14.24 -1.70
N PHE A 151 -4.18 13.80 -2.23
CA PHE A 151 -2.90 14.44 -1.96
C PHE A 151 -2.87 15.90 -2.42
N ALA A 152 -3.35 16.20 -3.63
CA ALA A 152 -3.44 17.57 -4.15
C ALA A 152 -4.28 18.47 -3.24
N GLN A 153 -5.40 17.95 -2.76
CA GLN A 153 -6.27 18.68 -1.84
C GLN A 153 -5.59 18.97 -0.50
N LEU A 154 -4.87 17.99 0.06
CA LEU A 154 -4.16 18.13 1.34
C LEU A 154 -2.95 19.06 1.25
N SER A 155 -2.18 18.96 0.18
CA SER A 155 -0.93 19.71 -0.01
C SER A 155 -1.13 21.10 -0.60
N GLY A 156 -2.29 21.39 -1.16
CA GLY A 156 -2.54 22.60 -1.96
C GLY A 156 -1.70 22.65 -3.24
N GLN A 157 -1.17 21.52 -3.69
CA GLN A 157 -0.36 21.41 -4.90
C GLN A 157 -1.23 20.95 -6.08
N GLN A 158 -0.89 21.43 -7.28
CA GLN A 158 -1.44 20.85 -8.50
C GLN A 158 -0.63 19.59 -8.85
N VAL A 159 -1.31 18.46 -8.95
CA VAL A 159 -0.74 17.19 -9.40
C VAL A 159 -1.54 16.63 -10.56
N ILE A 160 -0.89 15.93 -11.45
CA ILE A 160 -1.54 15.26 -12.58
C ILE A 160 -2.08 13.92 -12.10
N SER A 161 -3.38 13.84 -11.84
CA SER A 161 -3.99 12.64 -11.26
C SER A 161 -5.43 12.38 -11.73
N SER A 162 -5.85 13.00 -12.83
CA SER A 162 -7.15 12.64 -13.42
C SER A 162 -7.17 11.17 -13.82
N PRO A 163 -8.34 10.50 -13.83
CA PRO A 163 -8.45 9.10 -14.28
C PRO A 163 -7.79 8.88 -15.65
N GLN A 164 -7.99 9.81 -16.58
CA GLN A 164 -7.37 9.72 -17.91
C GLN A 164 -5.84 9.80 -17.88
N ALA A 165 -5.26 10.60 -16.99
CA ALA A 165 -3.80 10.68 -16.83
C ALA A 165 -3.24 9.38 -16.24
N VAL A 166 -3.97 8.77 -15.30
CA VAL A 166 -3.60 7.45 -14.72
C VAL A 166 -3.68 6.36 -15.79
N GLU A 167 -4.77 6.30 -16.58
CA GLU A 167 -4.90 5.36 -17.69
C GLU A 167 -3.75 5.52 -18.70
N ASN A 168 -3.46 6.74 -19.14
CA ASN A 168 -2.38 7.02 -20.08
C ASN A 168 -1.01 6.60 -19.52
N THR A 169 -0.80 6.79 -18.22
CA THR A 169 0.43 6.38 -17.55
C THR A 169 0.57 4.86 -17.52
N ILE A 170 -0.48 4.13 -17.14
CA ILE A 170 -0.49 2.66 -17.11
C ILE A 170 -0.25 2.10 -18.51
N LEU A 171 -0.91 2.65 -19.55
CA LEU A 171 -0.73 2.21 -20.94
C LEU A 171 0.72 2.43 -21.41
N ALA A 172 1.30 3.60 -21.13
CA ALA A 172 2.69 3.89 -21.50
C ALA A 172 3.67 2.92 -20.83
N LEU A 173 3.47 2.65 -19.54
CA LEU A 173 4.32 1.72 -18.80
C LEU A 173 4.14 0.27 -19.26
N ALA A 174 2.91 -0.15 -19.58
CA ALA A 174 2.65 -1.48 -20.17
C ALA A 174 3.36 -1.64 -21.53
N ASP A 175 3.34 -0.60 -22.37
CA ASP A 175 4.10 -0.56 -23.63
C ASP A 175 5.61 -0.62 -23.37
N TYR A 176 6.12 0.12 -22.36
CA TYR A 176 7.53 0.08 -21.97
C TYR A 176 7.99 -1.34 -21.62
N PHE A 177 7.29 -2.02 -20.73
CA PHE A 177 7.64 -3.38 -20.34
C PHE A 177 7.47 -4.37 -21.48
N SER A 178 6.41 -4.25 -22.29
CA SER A 178 6.18 -5.11 -23.46
C SER A 178 7.27 -5.00 -24.52
N THR A 179 8.00 -3.88 -24.59
CA THR A 179 9.09 -3.66 -25.53
C THR A 179 10.47 -3.98 -24.95
N ARG A 180 10.63 -4.01 -23.65
CA ARG A 180 11.91 -4.22 -22.96
C ARG A 180 12.10 -5.64 -22.45
N PHE A 181 11.01 -6.29 -22.06
CA PHE A 181 11.01 -7.63 -21.48
C PHE A 181 10.65 -8.68 -22.53
N ASN A 182 11.05 -9.92 -22.29
CA ASN A 182 10.71 -11.03 -23.17
C ASN A 182 9.48 -11.77 -22.65
N PHE A 183 8.31 -11.49 -23.20
CA PHE A 183 7.07 -12.20 -22.91
C PHE A 183 6.75 -13.28 -23.94
N TYR A 184 7.78 -13.80 -24.60
CA TYR A 184 7.67 -14.94 -25.52
C TYR A 184 6.71 -14.68 -26.70
N GLY A 185 6.80 -13.48 -27.28
CA GLY A 185 5.94 -13.04 -28.40
C GLY A 185 4.61 -12.42 -27.97
N ARG A 186 4.33 -12.31 -26.68
CA ARG A 186 3.14 -11.66 -26.12
C ARG A 186 3.41 -10.23 -25.70
N LYS A 187 2.31 -9.45 -25.54
CA LYS A 187 2.33 -8.09 -25.00
C LYS A 187 1.30 -7.98 -23.88
N ILE A 188 1.52 -7.07 -22.93
CA ILE A 188 0.52 -6.70 -21.92
C ILE A 188 -0.60 -5.94 -22.61
N LYS A 189 -1.85 -6.42 -22.43
CA LYS A 189 -3.07 -5.78 -22.92
C LYS A 189 -3.88 -5.32 -21.72
N ILE A 190 -3.87 -4.02 -21.45
CA ILE A 190 -4.64 -3.41 -20.34
C ILE A 190 -6.11 -3.29 -20.74
N VAL A 191 -6.99 -3.60 -19.81
CA VAL A 191 -8.44 -3.42 -19.91
C VAL A 191 -8.93 -2.67 -18.67
N PHE A 192 -9.25 -1.40 -18.84
CA PHE A 192 -9.89 -0.59 -17.80
C PHE A 192 -11.37 -0.92 -17.70
N TYR A 193 -11.90 -0.93 -16.48
CA TYR A 193 -13.34 -1.11 -16.28
C TYR A 193 -13.81 -0.38 -15.02
N LYS A 194 -15.03 0.12 -15.05
CA LYS A 194 -15.66 0.71 -13.88
C LYS A 194 -16.13 -0.39 -12.93
N GLY A 195 -15.61 -0.35 -11.71
CA GLY A 195 -16.02 -1.21 -10.61
C GLY A 195 -17.32 -0.74 -9.95
N GLN A 196 -17.97 -1.66 -9.24
CA GLN A 196 -19.13 -1.39 -8.37
C GLN A 196 -18.71 -1.11 -6.93
N GLY A 197 -17.45 -1.46 -6.58
CA GLY A 197 -16.88 -1.25 -5.26
C GLY A 197 -16.68 0.23 -4.93
N ASN A 198 -16.48 0.50 -3.66
CA ASN A 198 -16.13 1.83 -3.17
C ASN A 198 -14.87 1.73 -2.28
N GLY A 199 -13.81 2.43 -2.66
CA GLY A 199 -12.52 2.32 -2.00
C GLY A 199 -12.56 2.67 -0.51
N ALA A 200 -13.30 3.70 -0.11
CA ALA A 200 -13.43 4.08 1.30
C ALA A 200 -14.14 3.00 2.13
N THR A 201 -15.18 2.36 1.56
CA THR A 201 -15.86 1.25 2.22
C THR A 201 -14.96 0.01 2.34
N GLU A 202 -14.21 -0.29 1.29
CA GLU A 202 -13.29 -1.44 1.27
C GLU A 202 -12.10 -1.24 2.22
N LEU A 203 -11.61 -0.02 2.41
CA LEU A 203 -10.59 0.30 3.42
C LEU A 203 -11.08 0.03 4.85
N LEU A 204 -12.39 0.09 5.09
CA LEU A 204 -13.03 -0.28 6.37
C LEU A 204 -13.38 -1.78 6.45
N ASP A 205 -12.82 -2.60 5.56
CA ASP A 205 -13.10 -4.05 5.42
C ASP A 205 -14.57 -4.37 5.05
N GLY A 206 -15.29 -3.40 4.49
CA GLY A 206 -16.63 -3.53 3.94
C GLY A 206 -16.65 -3.79 2.44
N GLY A 207 -17.84 -3.71 1.82
CA GLY A 207 -17.98 -3.77 0.36
C GLY A 207 -17.60 -5.12 -0.29
N LYS A 208 -17.57 -6.22 0.46
CA LYS A 208 -17.12 -7.55 -0.01
C LYS A 208 -17.97 -8.11 -1.15
N GLU A 209 -19.28 -7.81 -1.16
CA GLU A 209 -20.17 -8.23 -2.23
C GLU A 209 -19.87 -7.52 -3.56
N GLN A 210 -19.62 -6.21 -3.51
CA GLN A 210 -19.25 -5.41 -4.68
C GLN A 210 -17.85 -5.79 -5.18
N ALA A 211 -16.90 -5.97 -4.26
CA ALA A 211 -15.56 -6.46 -4.58
C ALA A 211 -15.61 -7.84 -5.27
N LEU A 212 -16.46 -8.76 -4.80
CA LEU A 212 -16.67 -10.06 -5.43
C LEU A 212 -17.32 -9.92 -6.82
N ALA A 213 -18.34 -9.06 -6.98
CA ALA A 213 -18.97 -8.81 -8.27
C ALA A 213 -17.95 -8.27 -9.31
N ASP A 214 -17.08 -7.37 -8.88
CA ASP A 214 -15.99 -6.83 -9.70
C ASP A 214 -14.98 -7.92 -10.08
N ALA A 215 -14.56 -8.76 -9.15
CA ALA A 215 -13.66 -9.87 -9.43
C ALA A 215 -14.27 -10.93 -10.36
N VAL A 216 -15.57 -11.19 -10.25
CA VAL A 216 -16.31 -12.05 -11.19
C VAL A 216 -16.30 -11.44 -12.59
N LYS A 217 -16.52 -10.13 -12.71
CA LYS A 217 -16.43 -9.43 -14.00
C LYS A 217 -15.03 -9.56 -14.62
N VAL A 218 -13.97 -9.39 -13.82
CA VAL A 218 -12.58 -9.57 -14.28
C VAL A 218 -12.34 -10.99 -14.79
N SER A 219 -12.82 -11.98 -14.06
CA SER A 219 -12.55 -13.38 -14.38
C SER A 219 -13.42 -13.91 -15.55
N GLN A 220 -14.70 -13.55 -15.61
CA GLN A 220 -15.68 -14.16 -16.52
C GLN A 220 -16.00 -13.31 -17.75
N GLU A 221 -16.09 -11.98 -17.61
CA GLU A 221 -16.43 -11.10 -18.72
C GLU A 221 -15.18 -10.59 -19.44
N ILE A 222 -14.19 -10.06 -18.67
CA ILE A 222 -12.92 -9.57 -19.23
C ILE A 222 -12.02 -10.76 -19.56
N GLY A 223 -12.07 -11.83 -18.76
CA GLY A 223 -11.25 -13.00 -18.92
C GLY A 223 -9.76 -12.70 -18.66
N ALA A 224 -9.43 -11.85 -17.68
CA ALA A 224 -8.07 -11.42 -17.44
C ALA A 224 -7.20 -12.51 -16.77
N PHE A 225 -5.91 -12.50 -17.10
CA PHE A 225 -4.87 -13.25 -16.39
C PHE A 225 -4.55 -12.61 -15.05
N ALA A 226 -4.40 -11.29 -15.03
CA ALA A 226 -4.01 -10.53 -13.86
C ALA A 226 -4.82 -9.23 -13.69
N ASP A 227 -4.78 -8.68 -12.49
CA ASP A 227 -5.31 -7.37 -12.12
C ASP A 227 -4.27 -6.61 -11.28
N ILE A 228 -3.94 -5.37 -11.65
CA ILE A 228 -2.97 -4.52 -10.95
C ILE A 228 -3.61 -3.46 -10.04
N SER A 229 -4.90 -3.57 -9.78
CA SER A 229 -5.66 -2.65 -8.93
C SER A 229 -6.14 -3.27 -7.62
N GLY A 230 -5.53 -4.39 -7.18
CA GLY A 230 -5.88 -5.13 -5.97
C GLY A 230 -5.43 -4.44 -4.66
N ILE A 231 -5.58 -3.12 -4.56
CA ILE A 231 -5.07 -2.29 -3.45
C ILE A 231 -5.90 -2.33 -2.18
N THR A 232 -7.08 -2.95 -2.20
CA THR A 232 -7.90 -3.17 -1.01
C THR A 232 -7.96 -4.66 -0.68
N LEU A 233 -7.94 -5.02 0.59
CA LEU A 233 -7.96 -6.43 1.01
C LEU A 233 -9.22 -7.18 0.56
N PRO A 234 -10.45 -6.61 0.65
CA PRO A 234 -11.64 -7.26 0.15
C PRO A 234 -11.58 -7.58 -1.35
N TYR A 235 -11.02 -6.67 -2.17
CA TYR A 235 -10.93 -6.90 -3.61
C TYR A 235 -9.80 -7.87 -3.98
N ALA A 236 -8.64 -7.76 -3.35
CA ALA A 236 -7.54 -8.71 -3.54
C ALA A 236 -7.97 -10.16 -3.18
N ASP A 237 -8.71 -10.31 -2.08
CA ASP A 237 -9.29 -11.59 -1.68
C ASP A 237 -10.31 -12.13 -2.70
N ALA A 238 -11.17 -11.26 -3.21
CA ALA A 238 -12.14 -11.62 -4.25
C ALA A 238 -11.45 -12.04 -5.57
N LEU A 239 -10.40 -11.35 -5.99
CA LEU A 239 -9.59 -11.72 -7.16
C LEU A 239 -8.95 -13.09 -6.99
N PHE A 240 -8.38 -13.37 -5.81
CA PHE A 240 -7.86 -14.69 -5.46
C PHE A 240 -8.94 -15.78 -5.60
N GLN A 241 -10.12 -15.56 -5.02
CA GLN A 241 -11.24 -16.51 -5.11
C GLN A 241 -11.67 -16.79 -6.56
N GLN A 242 -11.47 -15.83 -7.45
CA GLN A 242 -11.75 -15.97 -8.88
C GLN A 242 -10.54 -16.50 -9.69
N GLY A 243 -9.42 -16.81 -9.05
CA GLY A 243 -8.21 -17.32 -9.70
C GLY A 243 -7.57 -16.30 -10.65
N VAL A 244 -7.58 -15.02 -10.28
CA VAL A 244 -6.91 -13.92 -10.98
C VAL A 244 -5.65 -13.56 -10.23
N VAL A 245 -4.50 -13.52 -10.92
CA VAL A 245 -3.24 -13.02 -10.32
C VAL A 245 -3.43 -11.53 -10.01
N ASN A 246 -3.12 -11.10 -8.79
CA ASN A 246 -3.40 -9.73 -8.38
C ASN A 246 -2.21 -9.11 -7.64
N PHE A 247 -2.14 -7.78 -7.74
CA PHE A 247 -1.05 -6.97 -7.21
C PHE A 247 -1.60 -5.80 -6.41
N GLY A 248 -0.90 -5.44 -5.32
CA GLY A 248 -1.10 -4.19 -4.63
C GLY A 248 -1.65 -4.27 -3.20
N ALA A 249 -2.08 -5.43 -2.68
CA ALA A 249 -2.55 -5.56 -1.31
C ALA A 249 -1.52 -5.03 -0.31
N PRO A 250 -1.80 -3.92 0.44
CA PRO A 250 -0.81 -3.28 1.30
C PRO A 250 -0.78 -3.90 2.69
N TYR A 251 0.39 -4.36 3.11
CA TYR A 251 0.75 -4.74 4.48
C TYR A 251 -0.04 -5.88 5.16
N PRO A 252 -0.77 -6.79 4.47
CA PRO A 252 -1.31 -7.95 5.16
C PRO A 252 -0.18 -8.87 5.63
N SER A 253 -0.49 -9.78 6.56
CA SER A 253 0.51 -10.71 7.08
C SER A 253 1.09 -11.62 5.98
N ARG A 254 2.29 -12.17 6.21
CA ARG A 254 2.90 -13.20 5.34
C ARG A 254 1.96 -14.38 5.14
N ASP A 255 1.30 -14.82 6.20
CA ASP A 255 0.34 -15.93 6.15
C ASP A 255 -0.87 -15.61 5.25
N TRP A 256 -1.28 -14.35 5.17
CA TRP A 256 -2.35 -13.92 4.26
C TRP A 256 -1.97 -14.18 2.80
N PHE A 257 -0.73 -13.86 2.39
CA PHE A 257 -0.22 -14.15 1.04
C PHE A 257 -0.08 -15.67 0.80
N VAL A 258 0.50 -16.41 1.75
CA VAL A 258 0.66 -17.87 1.66
C VAL A 258 -0.68 -18.57 1.43
N GLN A 259 -1.75 -18.13 2.09
CA GLN A 259 -3.10 -18.68 1.89
C GLN A 259 -3.69 -18.37 0.51
N ARG A 260 -3.19 -17.34 -0.16
CA ARG A 260 -3.67 -16.86 -1.48
C ARG A 260 -2.72 -17.16 -2.63
N ARG A 261 -1.73 -18.03 -2.39
CA ARG A 261 -0.83 -18.48 -3.43
C ARG A 261 -1.57 -19.25 -4.53
N PRO A 262 -1.13 -19.19 -5.78
CA PRO A 262 -0.05 -18.37 -6.35
C PRO A 262 -0.49 -16.99 -6.83
N PHE A 263 -1.63 -16.46 -6.34
CA PHE A 263 -2.37 -15.38 -7.01
C PHE A 263 -2.08 -13.98 -6.47
N SER A 264 -1.72 -13.81 -5.18
CA SER A 264 -1.60 -12.47 -4.57
C SER A 264 -0.15 -12.07 -4.35
N TRP A 265 0.22 -10.89 -4.85
CA TRP A 265 1.56 -10.30 -4.82
C TRP A 265 1.49 -8.82 -4.44
N SER A 266 2.56 -8.25 -3.90
CA SER A 266 2.58 -6.83 -3.56
C SER A 266 3.97 -6.20 -3.70
N THR A 267 3.97 -4.92 -4.09
CA THR A 267 5.15 -4.04 -4.03
C THR A 267 5.37 -3.45 -2.64
N PHE A 268 4.39 -3.55 -1.76
CA PHE A 268 4.53 -3.17 -0.35
C PHE A 268 5.09 -4.35 0.45
N PRO A 269 5.92 -4.12 1.48
CA PRO A 269 6.36 -5.19 2.37
C PRO A 269 5.16 -5.86 3.06
N ASP A 270 5.25 -7.16 3.33
CA ASP A 270 4.23 -7.82 4.14
C ASP A 270 4.24 -7.33 5.60
N GLY A 271 3.09 -7.43 6.28
CA GLY A 271 2.96 -6.99 7.67
C GLY A 271 3.89 -7.73 8.63
N THR A 272 4.31 -8.94 8.31
CA THR A 272 5.29 -9.69 9.11
C THR A 272 6.68 -9.06 9.00
N ASN A 273 7.12 -8.72 7.79
CA ASN A 273 8.38 -8.02 7.56
C ASN A 273 8.36 -6.63 8.23
N VAL A 274 7.26 -5.88 8.11
CA VAL A 274 7.10 -4.59 8.82
C VAL A 274 7.26 -4.75 10.32
N VAL A 275 6.63 -5.75 10.91
CA VAL A 275 6.72 -6.03 12.36
C VAL A 275 8.13 -6.43 12.77
N GLU A 276 8.76 -7.32 12.02
CA GLU A 276 10.12 -7.81 12.31
C GLU A 276 11.13 -6.66 12.21
N SER A 277 11.09 -5.86 11.14
CA SER A 277 11.96 -4.71 10.93
C SER A 277 11.76 -3.62 11.98
N SER A 278 10.51 -3.22 12.23
CA SER A 278 10.20 -2.19 13.24
C SER A 278 10.56 -2.66 14.65
N SER A 279 10.38 -3.96 14.96
CA SER A 279 10.77 -4.50 16.26
C SER A 279 12.28 -4.49 16.43
N ALA A 280 13.02 -4.91 15.41
CA ALA A 280 14.48 -4.95 15.45
C ALA A 280 15.07 -3.55 15.62
N ASP A 281 14.57 -2.56 14.87
CA ASP A 281 14.96 -1.15 15.01
C ASP A 281 14.61 -0.61 16.40
N THR A 282 13.38 -0.78 16.87
CA THR A 282 12.95 -0.30 18.19
C THR A 282 13.79 -0.91 19.32
N ILE A 283 14.01 -2.21 19.30
CA ILE A 283 14.80 -2.91 20.31
C ILE A 283 16.27 -2.47 20.26
N GLY A 284 16.81 -2.33 19.07
CA GLY A 284 18.20 -1.91 18.87
C GLY A 284 18.48 -0.47 19.27
N ARG A 285 17.59 0.45 18.90
CA ARG A 285 17.77 1.91 19.05
C ARG A 285 17.16 2.49 20.30
N MET A 286 16.08 1.90 20.79
CA MET A 286 15.28 2.41 21.91
C MET A 286 15.08 1.33 22.99
N PRO A 287 16.14 0.75 23.57
CA PRO A 287 16.02 -0.33 24.52
C PRO A 287 15.22 0.08 25.77
N ALA A 288 14.72 -0.92 26.49
CA ALA A 288 14.02 -0.72 27.75
C ALA A 288 14.87 0.13 28.73
N GLY A 289 14.24 1.11 29.39
CA GLY A 289 14.89 2.02 30.32
C GLY A 289 15.66 3.18 29.67
N SER A 290 15.64 3.31 28.33
CA SER A 290 16.19 4.50 27.65
C SER A 290 15.34 5.75 27.88
N THR A 291 15.86 6.92 27.50
CA THR A 291 15.20 8.23 27.64
C THR A 291 14.68 8.75 26.30
N ALA A 292 13.62 9.55 26.33
CA ALA A 292 13.01 10.20 25.17
C ALA A 292 13.77 11.49 24.83
N ASP A 293 14.96 11.35 24.24
CA ASP A 293 15.89 12.46 24.04
C ASP A 293 15.51 13.38 22.88
N TYR A 294 14.63 12.93 22.01
CA TYR A 294 14.18 13.65 20.81
C TYR A 294 12.76 14.23 20.92
N ALA A 295 12.07 13.99 22.03
CA ALA A 295 10.79 14.60 22.31
C ALA A 295 10.90 16.11 22.54
N GLY A 296 9.77 16.84 22.46
CA GLY A 296 9.71 18.27 22.78
C GLY A 296 10.07 18.55 24.23
N ALA A 297 10.38 19.83 24.53
CA ALA A 297 11.02 20.25 25.78
C ALA A 297 10.37 19.71 27.06
N ALA A 298 9.05 19.58 27.09
CA ALA A 298 8.32 19.07 28.26
C ALA A 298 8.53 17.58 28.54
N LEU A 299 8.90 16.79 27.52
CA LEU A 299 9.11 15.35 27.59
C LEU A 299 10.55 14.92 27.43
N LYS A 300 11.40 15.78 26.89
CA LYS A 300 12.82 15.50 26.59
C LYS A 300 13.57 15.02 27.84
N GLY A 301 14.31 13.93 27.68
CA GLY A 301 15.13 13.33 28.73
C GLY A 301 14.32 12.57 29.81
N LYS A 302 12.99 12.50 29.70
CA LYS A 302 12.18 11.64 30.58
C LYS A 302 12.39 10.17 30.22
N PRO A 303 12.15 9.24 31.19
CA PRO A 303 12.12 7.82 30.87
C PRO A 303 11.17 7.56 29.69
N ARG A 304 11.62 6.72 28.74
CA ARG A 304 10.82 6.40 27.55
C ARG A 304 9.65 5.53 27.93
N VAL A 305 8.43 6.01 27.64
CA VAL A 305 7.16 5.32 27.81
C VAL A 305 6.53 5.18 26.41
N PHE A 306 6.37 3.95 25.96
CA PHE A 306 5.86 3.66 24.63
C PHE A 306 4.33 3.58 24.60
N GLY A 307 3.73 4.11 23.54
CA GLY A 307 2.34 3.87 23.15
C GLY A 307 2.28 3.44 21.69
N ILE A 308 1.39 2.54 21.32
CA ILE A 308 1.18 2.11 19.94
C ILE A 308 -0.10 2.73 19.42
N VAL A 309 -0.09 3.22 18.17
CA VAL A 309 -1.28 3.68 17.43
C VAL A 309 -1.30 3.03 16.06
N ALA A 310 -2.43 2.38 15.70
CA ALA A 310 -2.57 1.70 14.42
C ALA A 310 -4.07 1.57 14.01
N PRO A 311 -4.38 1.30 12.72
CA PRO A 311 -5.74 1.02 12.27
C PRO A 311 -6.37 -0.19 12.98
N GLU A 312 -7.71 -0.19 13.14
CA GLU A 312 -8.43 -1.27 13.85
C GLU A 312 -8.69 -2.53 13.02
N ASN A 313 -8.44 -2.49 11.70
CA ASN A 313 -8.63 -3.62 10.81
C ASN A 313 -7.93 -4.88 11.34
N GLN A 314 -8.60 -6.02 11.27
CA GLN A 314 -8.12 -7.27 11.86
C GLN A 314 -6.70 -7.63 11.42
N GLU A 315 -6.42 -7.59 10.12
CA GLU A 315 -5.11 -7.93 9.56
C GLU A 315 -3.98 -7.05 10.13
N TYR A 316 -4.24 -5.75 10.33
CA TYR A 316 -3.25 -4.84 10.94
C TYR A 316 -3.14 -5.04 12.44
N GLN A 317 -4.23 -5.42 13.11
CA GLN A 317 -4.18 -5.73 14.54
C GLN A 317 -3.42 -7.03 14.87
N GLU A 318 -3.41 -8.00 13.98
CA GLU A 318 -2.55 -9.18 14.09
C GLU A 318 -1.07 -8.77 14.07
N SER A 319 -0.68 -7.86 13.19
CA SER A 319 0.65 -7.25 13.15
C SER A 319 0.98 -6.51 14.45
N VAL A 320 0.08 -5.69 14.99
CA VAL A 320 0.26 -4.99 16.28
C VAL A 320 0.44 -5.96 17.45
N ASN A 321 -0.32 -7.04 17.48
CA ASN A 321 -0.20 -8.05 18.53
C ASN A 321 1.18 -8.72 18.47
N ARG A 322 1.65 -9.07 17.28
CA ARG A 322 2.98 -9.65 17.06
C ARG A 322 4.10 -8.67 17.42
N TYR A 323 3.95 -7.40 17.03
CA TYR A 323 4.89 -6.34 17.41
C TYR A 323 5.00 -6.20 18.93
N THR A 324 3.87 -6.12 19.62
CA THR A 324 3.81 -6.04 21.09
C THR A 324 4.48 -7.25 21.76
N GLU A 325 4.27 -8.45 21.22
CA GLU A 325 4.93 -9.69 21.70
C GLU A 325 6.45 -9.62 21.58
N LEU A 326 6.96 -9.20 20.40
CA LEU A 326 8.40 -9.10 20.15
C LEU A 326 9.06 -8.07 21.06
N LEU A 327 8.45 -6.89 21.22
CA LEU A 327 8.91 -5.85 22.14
C LEU A 327 8.91 -6.36 23.59
N GLY A 328 7.86 -7.06 24.01
CA GLY A 328 7.74 -7.63 25.35
C GLY A 328 8.86 -8.64 25.69
N LYS A 329 9.29 -9.45 24.70
CA LYS A 329 10.44 -10.36 24.85
C LYS A 329 11.76 -9.62 25.11
N ALA A 330 11.88 -8.38 24.65
CA ALA A 330 13.01 -7.50 24.88
C ALA A 330 12.84 -6.58 26.12
N GLY A 331 11.79 -6.79 26.92
CA GLY A 331 11.49 -5.98 28.11
C GLY A 331 10.86 -4.63 27.82
N ILE A 332 10.45 -4.36 26.59
CA ILE A 332 9.72 -3.16 26.17
C ILE A 332 8.22 -3.46 26.21
N VAL A 333 7.51 -2.87 27.17
CA VAL A 333 6.07 -3.07 27.32
C VAL A 333 5.35 -1.75 27.01
N PRO A 334 4.66 -1.62 25.87
CA PRO A 334 3.88 -0.44 25.56
C PRO A 334 2.83 -0.19 26.63
N LYS A 335 2.72 1.06 27.10
CA LYS A 335 1.80 1.46 28.16
C LYS A 335 0.34 1.40 27.71
N ILE A 336 0.11 1.68 26.42
CA ILE A 336 -1.22 1.70 25.80
C ILE A 336 -1.12 1.36 24.33
N ASN A 337 -2.11 0.61 23.81
CA ASN A 337 -2.30 0.33 22.40
C ASN A 337 -3.65 0.92 21.97
N LEU A 338 -3.62 1.88 21.06
CA LEU A 338 -4.79 2.62 20.59
C LEU A 338 -5.07 2.30 19.13
N LYS A 339 -6.35 2.21 18.81
CA LYS A 339 -6.85 1.84 17.50
C LYS A 339 -7.68 2.98 16.91
N TYR A 340 -7.67 3.08 15.58
CA TYR A 340 -8.53 4.01 14.86
C TYR A 340 -9.14 3.39 13.61
N LYS A 341 -10.26 3.93 13.17
CA LYS A 341 -10.91 3.60 11.90
C LYS A 341 -10.31 4.43 10.77
N LEU A 342 -10.10 3.81 9.62
CA LEU A 342 -9.68 4.49 8.39
C LEU A 342 -10.84 5.30 7.75
N ASP A 343 -11.61 5.98 8.57
CA ASP A 343 -12.75 6.81 8.20
C ASP A 343 -12.40 8.30 8.38
N THR A 344 -12.17 8.98 7.27
CA THR A 344 -11.76 10.38 7.25
C THR A 344 -12.73 11.32 7.95
N SER A 345 -14.03 11.00 7.93
CA SER A 345 -15.07 11.84 8.56
C SER A 345 -14.99 11.88 10.08
N SER A 346 -14.56 10.79 10.70
CA SER A 346 -14.43 10.66 12.16
C SER A 346 -12.99 10.87 12.67
N MET A 347 -11.99 10.97 11.79
CA MET A 347 -10.57 11.10 12.16
C MET A 347 -10.27 12.23 13.16
N PRO A 348 -10.77 13.47 13.04
CA PRO A 348 -10.45 14.52 14.00
C PRO A 348 -10.89 14.20 15.42
N ASN A 349 -12.05 13.55 15.58
CA ASN A 349 -12.58 13.14 16.89
C ASN A 349 -11.80 11.96 17.46
N GLN A 350 -11.50 10.96 16.63
CA GLN A 350 -10.68 9.83 17.02
C GLN A 350 -9.28 10.30 17.48
N ALA A 351 -8.63 11.16 16.70
CA ALA A 351 -7.32 11.70 16.99
C ALA A 351 -7.29 12.49 18.30
N SER A 352 -8.30 13.34 18.56
CA SER A 352 -8.39 14.10 19.80
C SER A 352 -8.40 13.16 21.03
N ASN A 353 -9.18 12.09 20.96
CA ASN A 353 -9.28 11.09 22.03
C ASN A 353 -7.96 10.28 22.17
N ILE A 354 -7.33 9.91 21.05
CA ILE A 354 -6.07 9.17 21.05
C ILE A 354 -4.97 10.01 21.71
N ILE A 355 -4.81 11.28 21.32
CA ILE A 355 -3.79 12.15 21.89
C ILE A 355 -4.02 12.38 23.38
N ALA A 356 -5.27 12.60 23.81
CA ALA A 356 -5.58 12.72 25.24
C ALA A 356 -5.17 11.45 26.03
N GLN A 357 -5.49 10.27 25.53
CA GLN A 357 -5.14 9.01 26.18
C GLN A 357 -3.63 8.76 26.20
N LEU A 358 -2.89 9.08 25.13
CA LEU A 358 -1.43 8.99 25.11
C LEU A 358 -0.80 9.90 26.16
N LYS A 359 -1.27 11.15 26.23
CA LYS A 359 -0.80 12.15 27.19
C LYS A 359 -1.11 11.73 28.63
N ASP A 360 -2.32 11.28 28.92
CA ASP A 360 -2.75 10.81 30.25
C ASP A 360 -1.98 9.55 30.69
N ALA A 361 -1.63 8.67 29.75
CA ALA A 361 -0.80 7.50 30.02
C ALA A 361 0.69 7.85 30.21
N GLY A 362 1.08 9.12 30.01
CA GLY A 362 2.45 9.59 30.13
C GLY A 362 3.38 9.08 29.01
N VAL A 363 2.81 8.75 27.85
CA VAL A 363 3.59 8.29 26.68
C VAL A 363 4.54 9.38 26.23
N THR A 364 5.80 9.02 26.00
CA THR A 364 6.85 9.92 25.51
C THR A 364 7.28 9.57 24.08
N THR A 365 7.01 8.33 23.65
CA THR A 365 7.36 7.82 22.33
C THR A 365 6.15 7.09 21.73
N VAL A 366 5.63 7.59 20.62
CA VAL A 366 4.52 6.99 19.88
C VAL A 366 5.06 6.10 18.78
N LEU A 367 4.83 4.79 18.91
CA LEU A 367 5.11 3.81 17.85
C LEU A 367 3.92 3.83 16.88
N CYS A 368 4.11 4.50 15.75
CA CYS A 368 3.01 4.86 14.85
C CYS A 368 3.00 3.96 13.61
N GLY A 369 2.12 2.96 13.60
CA GLY A 369 1.69 2.26 12.39
C GLY A 369 0.57 3.02 11.69
N CYS A 370 0.71 4.32 11.50
CA CYS A 370 -0.34 5.23 11.07
C CYS A 370 -0.23 5.56 9.59
N ASP A 371 -1.39 5.77 8.97
CA ASP A 371 -1.47 6.32 7.63
C ASP A 371 -1.27 7.85 7.62
N PRO A 372 -0.86 8.43 6.47
CA PRO A 372 -0.57 9.87 6.39
C PRO A 372 -1.79 10.75 6.59
N VAL A 373 -3.01 10.29 6.32
CA VAL A 373 -4.23 11.09 6.49
C VAL A 373 -4.55 11.24 7.97
N MET A 374 -4.48 10.14 8.75
CA MET A 374 -4.63 10.18 10.21
C MET A 374 -3.54 11.05 10.86
N LEU A 375 -2.31 11.00 10.35
CA LEU A 375 -1.23 11.86 10.83
C LEU A 375 -1.50 13.34 10.53
N ALA A 376 -1.71 13.70 9.25
CA ALA A 376 -1.80 15.09 8.81
C ALA A 376 -3.08 15.80 9.27
N LEU A 377 -4.24 15.12 9.23
CA LEU A 377 -5.54 15.70 9.58
C LEU A 377 -5.98 15.41 11.02
N GLY A 378 -5.32 14.47 11.68
CA GLY A 378 -5.71 14.00 12.99
C GLY A 378 -4.62 14.20 14.05
N LEU A 379 -3.73 13.21 14.20
CA LEU A 379 -2.86 13.11 15.36
C LEU A 379 -1.93 14.31 15.54
N VAL A 380 -1.27 14.75 14.48
CA VAL A 380 -0.27 15.84 14.55
C VAL A 380 -0.92 17.17 14.92
N PRO A 381 -2.01 17.64 14.29
CA PRO A 381 -2.72 18.84 14.72
C PRO A 381 -3.27 18.74 16.16
N LYS A 382 -3.83 17.59 16.54
CA LYS A 382 -4.38 17.40 17.88
C LYS A 382 -3.33 17.34 18.98
N ALA A 383 -2.13 16.86 18.65
CA ALA A 383 -0.98 16.93 19.54
C ALA A 383 -0.56 18.39 19.82
N ASN A 384 -0.54 19.25 18.79
CA ASN A 384 -0.31 20.70 18.94
C ASN A 384 -1.38 21.35 19.82
N GLU A 385 -2.67 21.10 19.54
CA GLU A 385 -3.80 21.66 20.30
C GLU A 385 -3.74 21.29 21.80
N GLN A 386 -3.12 20.17 22.14
CA GLN A 386 -3.02 19.66 23.50
C GLN A 386 -1.64 19.89 24.14
N ASP A 387 -0.75 20.69 23.56
CA ASP A 387 0.62 20.93 24.04
C ASP A 387 1.35 19.62 24.35
N TYR A 388 1.31 18.65 23.43
CA TYR A 388 1.91 17.34 23.54
C TYR A 388 2.89 17.09 22.39
N GLN A 389 4.17 16.97 22.69
CA GLN A 389 5.24 16.81 21.70
C GLN A 389 6.05 15.52 21.99
N PRO A 390 5.49 14.34 21.69
CA PRO A 390 6.20 13.08 21.87
C PRO A 390 7.24 12.88 20.75
N GLU A 391 8.07 11.86 20.91
CA GLU A 391 8.76 11.26 19.77
C GLU A 391 7.75 10.53 18.89
N TRP A 392 7.84 10.72 17.57
CA TRP A 392 7.05 10.03 16.57
C TRP A 392 7.91 8.98 15.87
N ALA A 393 7.88 7.73 16.35
CA ALA A 393 8.60 6.62 15.73
C ALA A 393 7.70 5.99 14.65
N THR A 394 8.02 6.26 13.38
CA THR A 394 7.23 5.81 12.22
C THR A 394 7.78 4.53 11.61
N ALA A 395 6.88 3.67 11.16
CA ALA A 395 7.22 2.45 10.42
C ALA A 395 7.34 2.67 8.89
N GLY A 396 7.30 3.92 8.40
CA GLY A 396 7.43 4.24 6.97
C GLY A 396 6.28 3.73 6.09
N LEU A 397 5.11 3.43 6.67
CA LEU A 397 3.97 2.88 5.95
C LEU A 397 3.26 3.95 5.12
N ALA A 398 2.60 3.52 4.04
CA ALA A 398 1.77 4.38 3.18
C ALA A 398 2.49 5.67 2.76
N PHE A 399 3.76 5.55 2.38
CA PHE A 399 4.61 6.66 1.90
C PHE A 399 4.92 7.76 2.93
N VAL A 400 4.71 7.55 4.22
CA VAL A 400 5.14 8.50 5.26
C VAL A 400 6.66 8.71 5.23
N ASP A 401 7.42 7.77 4.70
CA ASP A 401 8.87 7.86 4.46
C ASP A 401 9.26 8.66 3.20
N GLN A 402 8.30 9.32 2.53
CA GLN A 402 8.54 10.22 1.41
C GLN A 402 8.39 11.69 1.82
N ASP A 403 9.30 12.55 1.35
CA ASP A 403 9.35 13.97 1.72
C ASP A 403 8.03 14.68 1.46
N ILE A 404 7.49 14.52 0.25
CA ILE A 404 6.26 15.19 -0.19
C ILE A 404 5.04 14.83 0.67
N VAL A 405 4.99 13.61 1.20
CA VAL A 405 3.94 13.15 2.10
C VAL A 405 4.17 13.68 3.51
N SER A 406 5.39 13.60 4.02
CA SER A 406 5.73 14.09 5.35
C SER A 406 5.70 15.61 5.49
N GLN A 407 5.84 16.34 4.39
CA GLN A 407 5.60 17.81 4.34
C GLN A 407 4.14 18.21 4.62
N LEU A 408 3.18 17.27 4.64
CA LEU A 408 1.81 17.53 5.08
C LEU A 408 1.70 17.72 6.59
N MET A 409 2.68 17.23 7.36
CA MET A 409 2.69 17.30 8.82
C MET A 409 3.11 18.69 9.31
N ASP A 410 2.60 19.10 10.46
CA ASP A 410 3.10 20.31 11.11
C ASP A 410 4.59 20.18 11.42
N PRO A 411 5.44 21.12 10.94
CA PRO A 411 6.89 20.98 11.06
C PRO A 411 7.40 21.01 12.50
N THR A 412 6.66 21.64 13.44
CA THR A 412 7.05 21.68 14.85
C THR A 412 6.91 20.30 15.50
N GLN A 413 5.83 19.59 15.19
CA GLN A 413 5.61 18.24 15.68
C GLN A 413 6.52 17.23 14.96
N TRP A 414 6.60 17.36 13.63
CA TRP A 414 7.34 16.41 12.83
C TRP A 414 8.86 16.51 13.01
N ALA A 415 9.37 17.64 13.55
CA ALA A 415 10.74 17.77 14.02
C ALA A 415 11.15 16.74 15.09
N HIS A 416 10.22 15.97 15.62
CA HIS A 416 10.43 14.87 16.56
C HIS A 416 10.19 13.49 15.91
N ALA A 417 10.11 13.43 14.58
CA ALA A 417 9.82 12.20 13.83
C ALA A 417 11.11 11.50 13.37
N PHE A 418 11.14 10.19 13.54
CA PHE A 418 12.19 9.29 13.05
C PHE A 418 11.64 7.88 12.89
N GLY A 419 12.42 6.97 12.33
CA GLY A 419 12.01 5.58 12.19
C GLY A 419 12.68 4.88 11.03
N ILE A 420 11.93 3.99 10.39
CA ILE A 420 12.41 3.20 9.26
C ILE A 420 11.69 3.56 7.96
N ALA A 421 12.31 3.26 6.82
CA ALA A 421 11.81 3.52 5.49
C ALA A 421 12.03 2.31 4.57
N TYR A 422 11.03 2.02 3.74
CA TYR A 422 11.08 0.96 2.74
C TYR A 422 11.29 1.50 1.33
N ASN A 423 10.67 2.65 1.03
CA ASN A 423 10.73 3.27 -0.29
C ASN A 423 12.12 3.81 -0.63
N ALA A 424 12.34 4.13 -1.89
CA ALA A 424 13.53 4.85 -2.33
C ALA A 424 13.67 6.21 -1.60
N GLU A 425 14.86 6.76 -1.55
CA GLU A 425 15.06 8.14 -1.13
C GLU A 425 14.30 9.08 -2.08
N SER A 426 13.72 10.14 -1.54
CA SER A 426 13.00 11.14 -2.34
C SER A 426 13.97 11.84 -3.30
N GLU A 427 13.69 11.75 -4.58
CA GLU A 427 14.48 12.34 -5.66
C GLU A 427 13.63 13.27 -6.52
N PRO A 428 14.24 14.17 -7.31
CA PRO A 428 13.49 15.00 -8.26
C PRO A 428 12.65 14.13 -9.20
N GLU A 429 11.39 14.49 -9.42
CA GLU A 429 10.46 13.72 -10.25
C GLU A 429 11.04 13.35 -11.62
N GLY A 430 11.67 14.31 -12.28
CA GLY A 430 12.31 14.08 -13.59
C GLY A 430 13.57 13.21 -13.58
N ALA A 431 14.14 12.91 -12.40
CA ALA A 431 15.32 12.08 -12.24
C ALA A 431 14.98 10.60 -12.01
N SER A 432 13.73 10.29 -11.65
CA SER A 432 13.33 8.93 -11.34
C SER A 432 13.32 8.02 -12.57
N PHE A 433 13.72 6.78 -12.36
CA PHE A 433 13.70 5.78 -13.44
C PHE A 433 12.27 5.52 -13.97
N PRO A 434 11.23 5.44 -13.13
CA PRO A 434 9.84 5.38 -13.57
C PRO A 434 9.41 6.52 -14.48
N TYR A 435 9.75 7.75 -14.11
CA TYR A 435 9.48 8.92 -14.95
C TYR A 435 10.17 8.80 -16.32
N ALA A 436 11.46 8.45 -16.33
CA ALA A 436 12.21 8.27 -17.56
C ALA A 436 11.64 7.14 -18.44
N ALA A 437 11.15 6.06 -17.84
CA ALA A 437 10.47 4.97 -18.55
C ALA A 437 9.18 5.43 -19.23
N PHE A 438 8.36 6.22 -18.54
CA PHE A 438 7.17 6.84 -19.13
C PHE A 438 7.53 7.76 -20.30
N LYS A 439 8.49 8.67 -20.12
CA LYS A 439 8.92 9.64 -21.17
C LYS A 439 9.51 8.97 -22.39
N GLN A 440 10.08 7.77 -22.29
CA GLN A 440 10.51 7.00 -23.46
C GLN A 440 9.33 6.58 -24.36
N MET A 441 8.16 6.37 -23.79
CA MET A 441 6.96 5.96 -24.52
C MET A 441 6.05 7.13 -24.88
N ARG A 442 6.07 8.20 -24.10
CA ARG A 442 5.25 9.41 -24.24
C ARG A 442 6.10 10.66 -23.98
N PRO A 443 6.99 11.03 -24.93
CA PRO A 443 7.95 12.13 -24.71
C PRO A 443 7.30 13.49 -24.47
N ASP A 444 6.12 13.72 -25.03
CA ASP A 444 5.41 15.00 -24.99
C ASP A 444 4.41 15.11 -23.82
N ASP A 445 4.07 13.98 -23.18
CA ASP A 445 3.10 13.92 -22.08
C ASP A 445 3.80 13.87 -20.71
N GLU A 446 3.09 14.23 -19.66
CA GLU A 446 3.52 14.06 -18.27
C GLU A 446 2.79 12.89 -17.62
N PRO A 447 3.48 12.07 -16.78
CA PRO A 447 2.83 10.98 -16.09
C PRO A 447 1.89 11.45 -15.00
N ALA A 448 0.97 10.60 -14.59
CA ALA A 448 0.15 10.81 -13.41
C ALA A 448 0.99 10.82 -12.14
N PHE A 449 0.51 11.53 -11.12
CA PHE A 449 1.06 11.42 -9.77
C PHE A 449 1.06 9.95 -9.29
N GLY A 450 2.17 9.52 -8.70
CA GLY A 450 2.33 8.11 -8.29
C GLY A 450 2.84 7.20 -9.41
N VAL A 451 3.45 7.75 -10.47
CA VAL A 451 4.07 6.97 -11.56
C VAL A 451 5.04 5.92 -11.05
N GLU A 452 5.74 6.18 -9.94
CA GLU A 452 6.65 5.24 -9.30
C GLU A 452 5.93 3.96 -8.88
N GLU A 453 4.77 4.06 -8.23
CA GLU A 453 4.05 2.90 -7.74
C GLU A 453 3.46 2.10 -8.91
N LEU A 454 2.86 2.78 -9.88
CA LEU A 454 2.36 2.15 -11.10
C LEU A 454 3.47 1.42 -11.87
N TYR A 455 4.65 2.02 -11.95
CA TYR A 455 5.82 1.41 -12.57
C TYR A 455 6.25 0.15 -11.83
N TYR A 456 6.43 0.19 -10.51
CA TYR A 456 6.94 -0.95 -9.77
C TYR A 456 5.93 -2.09 -9.67
N GLN A 457 4.63 -1.83 -9.65
CA GLN A 457 3.61 -2.88 -9.77
C GLN A 457 3.68 -3.60 -11.12
N LEU A 458 3.73 -2.85 -12.22
CA LEU A 458 3.92 -3.42 -13.55
C LEU A 458 5.27 -4.12 -13.70
N TYR A 459 6.30 -3.61 -13.01
CA TYR A 459 7.62 -4.23 -13.00
C TYR A 459 7.61 -5.58 -12.30
N GLN A 460 7.06 -5.68 -11.09
CA GLN A 460 6.91 -6.94 -10.37
C GLN A 460 6.18 -7.97 -11.23
N MET A 461 5.06 -7.59 -11.83
CA MET A 461 4.32 -8.44 -12.77
C MET A 461 5.20 -8.86 -13.96
N SER A 462 5.93 -7.93 -14.55
CA SER A 462 6.76 -8.18 -15.74
C SER A 462 7.94 -9.13 -15.46
N ILE A 463 8.53 -9.05 -14.25
CA ILE A 463 9.51 -10.06 -13.79
C ILE A 463 8.87 -11.45 -13.82
N GLY A 464 7.71 -11.61 -13.19
CA GLY A 464 7.02 -12.89 -13.14
C GLY A 464 6.62 -13.41 -14.52
N LEU A 465 6.12 -12.53 -15.40
CA LEU A 465 5.77 -12.90 -16.79
C LEU A 465 6.98 -13.42 -17.58
N GLN A 466 8.15 -12.76 -17.46
CA GLN A 466 9.36 -13.23 -18.12
C GLN A 466 9.91 -14.50 -17.47
N MET A 467 9.96 -14.57 -16.16
CA MET A 467 10.52 -15.72 -15.43
C MET A 467 9.65 -16.98 -15.52
N ALA A 468 8.34 -16.84 -15.76
CA ALA A 468 7.41 -17.97 -15.95
C ALA A 468 7.71 -18.81 -17.20
N GLY A 469 8.41 -18.25 -18.17
CA GLY A 469 8.63 -18.90 -19.46
C GLY A 469 7.41 -18.85 -20.39
N PRO A 470 7.49 -19.50 -21.56
CA PRO A 470 6.45 -19.41 -22.59
C PRO A 470 5.11 -20.06 -22.17
N ASN A 471 5.13 -21.04 -21.26
CA ASN A 471 3.93 -21.73 -20.80
C ASN A 471 3.30 -21.01 -19.58
N LEU A 472 2.88 -19.76 -19.80
CA LEU A 472 2.40 -18.87 -18.74
C LEU A 472 1.08 -19.34 -18.13
N ASN A 473 1.08 -19.57 -16.82
CA ASN A 473 -0.08 -19.77 -15.96
C ASN A 473 0.29 -19.35 -14.51
N PRO A 474 -0.66 -19.26 -13.55
CA PRO A 474 -0.34 -18.82 -12.19
C PRO A 474 0.75 -19.63 -11.48
N SER A 475 0.81 -20.94 -11.69
CA SER A 475 1.83 -21.80 -11.06
C SER A 475 3.21 -21.58 -11.66
N THR A 476 3.32 -21.41 -13.00
CA THR A 476 4.60 -21.08 -13.64
C THR A 476 5.02 -19.66 -13.34
N PHE A 477 4.06 -18.74 -13.14
CA PHE A 477 4.32 -17.39 -12.67
C PHE A 477 4.97 -17.41 -11.28
N GLU A 478 4.38 -18.12 -10.31
CA GLU A 478 4.93 -18.28 -8.96
C GLU A 478 6.33 -18.92 -9.00
N ALA A 479 6.48 -20.02 -9.73
CA ALA A 479 7.78 -20.68 -9.87
C ALA A 479 8.84 -19.76 -10.49
N GLY A 480 8.44 -18.95 -11.45
CA GLY A 480 9.30 -17.93 -12.07
C GLY A 480 9.70 -16.83 -11.09
N MET A 481 8.77 -16.33 -10.29
CA MET A 481 9.07 -15.36 -9.24
C MET A 481 10.08 -15.93 -8.23
N PHE A 482 9.90 -17.15 -7.76
CA PHE A 482 10.84 -17.79 -6.83
C PHE A 482 12.21 -18.14 -7.45
N ALA A 483 12.29 -18.25 -8.77
CA ALA A 483 13.55 -18.40 -9.49
C ALA A 483 14.23 -17.07 -9.83
N TYR A 484 13.57 -15.93 -9.56
CA TYR A 484 14.17 -14.62 -9.78
C TYR A 484 15.34 -14.41 -8.80
N PRO A 485 16.54 -14.09 -9.28
CA PRO A 485 17.70 -13.88 -8.41
C PRO A 485 17.51 -12.60 -7.59
N ALA A 486 17.86 -12.67 -6.30
CA ALA A 486 17.83 -11.51 -5.42
C ALA A 486 18.55 -10.31 -6.05
N ALA A 487 17.93 -9.14 -6.00
CA ALA A 487 18.44 -7.93 -6.61
C ALA A 487 18.26 -6.73 -5.68
N SER A 488 19.29 -5.89 -5.57
CA SER A 488 19.25 -4.67 -4.76
C SER A 488 19.29 -3.44 -5.64
N GLY A 489 18.49 -2.43 -5.28
CA GLY A 489 18.37 -1.19 -6.02
C GLY A 489 17.77 -0.08 -5.15
N PRO A 490 17.27 1.02 -5.74
CA PRO A 490 16.73 2.16 -4.99
C PRO A 490 15.63 1.80 -4.00
N ARG A 491 14.77 0.82 -4.32
CA ARG A 491 13.70 0.32 -3.45
C ARG A 491 14.12 -0.89 -2.59
N GLY A 492 15.40 -1.07 -2.37
CA GLY A 492 15.92 -2.09 -1.48
C GLY A 492 16.16 -3.44 -2.14
N LEU A 493 16.21 -4.47 -1.30
CA LEU A 493 16.41 -5.86 -1.70
C LEU A 493 15.09 -6.47 -2.15
N TRP A 494 15.02 -6.87 -3.41
CA TRP A 494 13.92 -7.64 -3.97
C TRP A 494 14.31 -9.11 -4.03
N HIS A 495 13.54 -9.92 -3.36
CA HIS A 495 13.68 -11.36 -3.32
C HIS A 495 12.30 -12.00 -3.17
N PHE A 496 12.10 -13.16 -3.78
CA PHE A 496 10.84 -13.90 -3.68
C PHE A 496 11.16 -15.36 -3.40
N ALA A 497 10.44 -15.95 -2.48
CA ALA A 497 10.61 -17.33 -2.08
C ALA A 497 9.29 -17.94 -1.62
N GLU A 498 9.26 -19.23 -1.33
CA GLU A 498 8.10 -19.81 -0.68
C GLU A 498 7.85 -19.14 0.66
N GLY A 499 6.67 -18.54 0.81
CA GLY A 499 6.30 -17.73 1.96
C GLY A 499 6.60 -16.25 1.82
N ASP A 500 7.20 -15.80 0.73
CA ASP A 500 7.54 -14.41 0.47
C ASP A 500 7.03 -13.97 -0.91
N TYR A 501 6.03 -13.07 -0.92
CA TYR A 501 5.28 -12.62 -2.10
C TYR A 501 5.38 -11.11 -2.30
N THR A 502 6.31 -10.45 -1.59
CA THR A 502 6.48 -9.00 -1.59
C THR A 502 7.87 -8.58 -2.07
N THR A 503 8.02 -7.33 -2.51
CA THR A 503 9.27 -6.93 -3.16
C THR A 503 10.38 -6.56 -2.20
N THR A 504 10.08 -5.93 -1.05
CA THR A 504 11.07 -5.23 -0.23
C THR A 504 11.29 -5.95 1.09
N ASP A 505 12.50 -6.50 1.29
CA ASP A 505 12.87 -7.30 2.46
C ASP A 505 13.77 -6.56 3.46
N ASP A 506 14.16 -5.35 3.15
CA ASP A 506 15.06 -4.55 3.95
C ASP A 506 14.54 -3.13 4.17
N PHE A 507 15.08 -2.46 5.17
CA PHE A 507 14.73 -1.10 5.54
C PHE A 507 15.99 -0.25 5.71
N ARG A 508 15.81 1.08 5.72
CA ARG A 508 16.82 2.07 6.11
C ARG A 508 16.29 2.91 7.25
N GLU A 509 17.18 3.52 8.04
CA GLU A 509 16.79 4.41 9.13
C GLU A 509 16.76 5.86 8.65
N ILE A 510 15.76 6.62 9.12
CA ILE A 510 15.52 8.01 8.74
C ILE A 510 15.11 8.85 9.95
N TRP A 511 15.36 10.17 9.86
CA TRP A 511 14.79 11.18 10.76
C TRP A 511 14.41 12.44 9.97
N TRP A 512 13.43 13.19 10.48
CA TRP A 512 12.91 14.35 9.78
C TRP A 512 13.64 15.64 10.14
N ASP A 513 14.17 16.35 9.15
CA ASP A 513 14.68 17.71 9.30
C ASP A 513 13.74 18.71 8.65
N PRO A 514 13.03 19.54 9.44
CA PRO A 514 12.10 20.53 8.91
C PRO A 514 12.79 21.66 8.10
N ASN A 515 14.12 21.82 8.24
CA ASN A 515 14.88 22.86 7.56
C ASN A 515 15.62 22.35 6.32
N LYS A 516 15.85 21.04 6.20
CA LYS A 516 16.48 20.47 5.01
C LYS A 516 15.56 20.68 3.81
N VAL A 517 16.14 21.16 2.71
CA VAL A 517 15.40 21.32 1.45
C VAL A 517 15.29 19.95 0.78
N SER A 518 14.07 19.52 0.48
CA SER A 518 13.80 18.29 -0.25
C SER A 518 14.34 18.35 -1.67
N GLY A 519 15.06 17.30 -2.08
CA GLY A 519 15.46 17.13 -3.47
C GLY A 519 14.29 16.95 -4.43
N GLN A 520 13.15 16.46 -3.94
CA GLN A 520 11.98 16.15 -4.76
C GLN A 520 11.28 17.40 -5.31
N ASN A 521 11.07 18.42 -4.47
CA ASN A 521 10.24 19.58 -4.82
C ASN A 521 10.82 20.93 -4.41
N ASN A 522 12.06 20.98 -3.93
CA ASN A 522 12.77 22.18 -3.48
C ASN A 522 12.04 22.94 -2.34
N LYS A 523 11.24 22.25 -1.51
CA LYS A 523 10.57 22.82 -0.34
C LYS A 523 11.29 22.40 0.94
N PRO A 524 11.19 23.20 2.03
CA PRO A 524 11.68 22.80 3.35
C PRO A 524 10.94 21.58 3.88
N GLY A 525 11.67 20.76 4.63
CA GLY A 525 11.22 19.52 5.21
C GLY A 525 11.63 18.32 4.34
N ALA A 526 12.57 17.52 4.85
CA ALA A 526 13.03 16.32 4.17
C ALA A 526 13.50 15.27 5.18
N TRP A 527 13.40 14.01 4.79
CA TRP A 527 13.99 12.91 5.52
C TRP A 527 15.52 12.91 5.35
N VAL A 528 16.20 12.69 6.45
CA VAL A 528 17.66 12.51 6.49
C VAL A 528 17.94 11.02 6.67
N GLN A 529 18.78 10.48 5.79
CA GLN A 529 19.19 9.09 5.84
C GLN A 529 20.29 8.89 6.88
N LEU A 530 20.17 7.86 7.74
CA LEU A 530 21.27 7.45 8.58
C LEU A 530 22.28 6.59 7.80
N ASN A 531 23.52 6.64 8.22
CA ASN A 531 24.60 5.80 7.68
C ASN A 531 24.69 5.81 6.14
N GLY A 532 24.41 6.98 5.53
CA GLY A 532 24.46 7.14 4.06
C GLY A 532 23.38 6.32 3.33
N GLY A 533 22.24 6.07 3.96
CA GLY A 533 21.15 5.30 3.38
C GLY A 533 21.38 3.78 3.39
N ALA A 534 22.27 3.29 4.25
CA ALA A 534 22.49 1.86 4.42
C ALA A 534 21.17 1.12 4.76
N ARG A 535 20.99 -0.05 4.16
CA ARG A 535 19.79 -0.86 4.32
C ARG A 535 20.08 -2.10 5.17
N TYR A 536 19.09 -2.50 5.93
CA TYR A 536 19.17 -3.57 6.93
C TYR A 536 17.97 -4.49 6.84
N THR A 537 18.17 -5.76 7.12
CA THR A 537 17.09 -6.70 7.44
C THR A 537 16.89 -6.72 8.96
N ALA A 538 15.81 -7.32 9.43
CA ALA A 538 15.57 -7.51 10.86
C ALA A 538 16.72 -8.26 11.57
N SER A 539 17.43 -9.16 10.86
CA SER A 539 18.52 -9.97 11.40
C SER A 539 19.84 -9.23 11.60
N ASN A 540 20.05 -8.13 10.89
CA ASN A 540 21.26 -7.29 10.98
C ASN A 540 20.96 -5.83 11.31
N ALA A 541 19.79 -5.57 11.89
CA ALA A 541 19.38 -4.24 12.34
C ALA A 541 20.41 -3.63 13.29
N PRO A 542 20.72 -2.33 13.13
CA PRO A 542 21.72 -1.67 13.96
C PRO A 542 21.26 -1.52 15.41
N SER A 543 22.22 -1.44 16.34
CA SER A 543 21.95 -1.30 17.77
C SER A 543 22.76 -0.17 18.40
N GLY A 544 22.38 0.26 19.60
CA GLY A 544 22.99 1.37 20.31
C GLY A 544 22.37 2.73 19.95
N PRO A 545 22.87 3.83 20.53
CA PRO A 545 22.34 5.17 20.29
C PRO A 545 22.35 5.52 18.79
N ALA A 546 21.21 5.93 18.26
CA ALA A 546 21.14 6.40 16.90
C ALA A 546 21.61 7.86 16.82
N PRO A 547 22.36 8.23 15.77
CA PRO A 547 22.75 9.61 15.53
C PRO A 547 21.61 10.43 14.89
N TRP A 548 20.37 10.18 15.32
CA TRP A 548 19.22 10.98 14.88
C TRP A 548 19.40 12.45 15.27
N PHE A 549 18.99 13.37 14.43
CA PHE A 549 19.06 14.82 14.64
C PHE A 549 20.48 15.36 14.83
N GLN A 550 21.51 14.64 14.39
CA GLN A 550 22.90 15.08 14.38
C GLN A 550 23.37 15.26 12.94
N GLY A 551 23.75 16.48 12.59
CA GLY A 551 24.49 16.81 11.38
C GLY A 551 23.84 16.37 10.08
N GLY A 552 22.77 17.02 9.69
CA GLY A 552 22.30 17.03 8.31
C GLY A 552 23.17 17.94 7.46
#